data_dea3febc129e82b41142e1e46fdb4c2c
#
_entry.id   dea3febc129e82b41142e1e46fdb4c2c
#
_cell.length_a   1.000
_cell.length_b   1.000
_cell.length_c   1.000
_cell.angle_alpha   90.00
_cell.angle_beta   90.00
_cell.angle_gamma   90.00
#
_symmetry.space_group_name_H-M   'P 1'
#
loop_
_entity.id
_entity.type
_entity.pdbx_description
1 polymer ?
#
loop_
_entity_poly.entity_id
_entity_poly.type
_entity_poly.pdbx_seq_one_letter_code
_entity_poly.pdbx_strand_id
1 'polypeptide(L)'
;MDRNTFTGLFLIMVILAGSVFFMKPSEEEIKKEQQLQDSIAQRKTPDQKKSTDSLFAAQQGLEASTIDSTQMTGPFGGAKVGAEELVVLENEFIKASISTKGGRVKSVEVKGEKDYKGNPLVLFNGNKNKFGLQFSTAGVNINTNDLYFLPQSKESINVSKTDSASLTLRLNYAENKYIDYIYSLKGESYQLGFTVITKGMQDVVAPAESKLVLNWQAELPQKEKDMKDERNRSTAYFRLSDGDVDELSTTSDDSKELGKTDWISFKQHYFSNVLIAKNGFSNGSLKVTTLSSDEIVKSFAANMDLSFNRQDVNSYPMAFYFGPNKYSILKDQGLDLEKQINMGWGPMKWINRFITLPVFNLLEGFNWNYGLIILVLTILLKIVLSPLTYKSYVSMAKMRVLKPEMDEIKAKVGEDNQTLLQQEYLKLYKQAGVNPMGGCIPMVLQMPFMIAFFFFFPNLFELRGESFLWMKDLSTYDSIINFPMIPIININHISLMCILMTCATLISTWYNNMVSGATGQMKYIGYFMPLIFFFVLNSYPAGLNYYYFLSTCFTFVIQFFIRQSINDEKIHGMIQANKKKPETGKKKSSFQKRMEDYMRQQQKTNKK
;
A
#
# COMPACT_ATOMS: atom_id res chain seq x y z
N MET A 1 -28.74 -29.75 7.11
CA MET A 1 -28.26 -28.37 6.89
C MET A 1 -29.28 -27.66 6.06
N ASP A 2 -29.85 -26.61 6.61
CA ASP A 2 -30.85 -25.82 5.90
C ASP A 2 -30.17 -25.07 4.74
N ARG A 3 -30.80 -25.12 3.57
CA ARG A 3 -30.29 -24.55 2.30
C ARG A 3 -29.86 -23.09 2.44
N ASN A 4 -30.43 -22.37 3.39
CA ASN A 4 -30.13 -20.95 3.64
C ASN A 4 -28.96 -20.73 4.59
N THR A 5 -28.73 -21.61 5.57
CA THR A 5 -27.51 -21.62 6.39
C THR A 5 -26.31 -22.03 5.53
N PHE A 6 -26.51 -22.98 4.61
CA PHE A 6 -25.53 -23.35 3.60
C PHE A 6 -25.27 -22.18 2.64
N THR A 7 -26.31 -21.46 2.20
CA THR A 7 -26.15 -20.30 1.31
C THR A 7 -25.46 -19.13 2.01
N GLY A 8 -25.73 -18.87 3.30
CA GLY A 8 -25.04 -17.85 4.08
C GLY A 8 -23.57 -18.21 4.35
N LEU A 9 -23.30 -19.46 4.71
CA LEU A 9 -21.94 -19.97 4.90
C LEU A 9 -21.19 -20.03 3.56
N PHE A 10 -21.89 -20.44 2.50
CA PHE A 10 -21.38 -20.47 1.14
C PHE A 10 -21.07 -19.05 0.61
N LEU A 11 -21.92 -18.06 0.92
CA LEU A 11 -21.67 -16.66 0.55
C LEU A 11 -20.46 -16.08 1.30
N ILE A 12 -20.29 -16.40 2.57
CA ILE A 12 -19.10 -16.04 3.35
C ILE A 12 -17.88 -16.78 2.81
N MET A 13 -17.99 -18.07 2.49
CA MET A 13 -16.93 -18.84 1.83
C MET A 13 -16.64 -18.34 0.41
N VAL A 14 -17.64 -17.94 -0.35
CA VAL A 14 -17.49 -17.37 -1.69
C VAL A 14 -16.85 -15.98 -1.63
N ILE A 15 -17.18 -15.17 -0.63
CA ILE A 15 -16.50 -13.88 -0.40
C ILE A 15 -15.03 -14.10 0.03
N LEU A 16 -14.79 -15.07 0.90
CA LEU A 16 -13.42 -15.43 1.33
C LEU A 16 -12.65 -16.17 0.23
N ALA A 17 -13.27 -17.11 -0.46
CA ALA A 17 -12.69 -17.81 -1.61
C ALA A 17 -12.58 -16.88 -2.83
N GLY A 18 -13.52 -15.97 -3.00
CA GLY A 18 -13.46 -14.91 -4.01
C GLY A 18 -12.28 -13.98 -3.76
N SER A 19 -12.05 -13.54 -2.52
CA SER A 19 -10.87 -12.74 -2.19
C SER A 19 -9.57 -13.51 -2.41
N VAL A 20 -9.54 -14.82 -2.12
CA VAL A 20 -8.40 -15.71 -2.42
C VAL A 20 -8.31 -16.04 -3.92
N PHE A 21 -9.44 -16.11 -4.62
CA PHE A 21 -9.51 -16.43 -6.06
C PHE A 21 -9.15 -15.21 -6.92
N PHE A 22 -9.54 -14.00 -6.52
CA PHE A 22 -9.06 -12.75 -7.14
C PHE A 22 -7.58 -12.46 -6.84
N MET A 23 -7.00 -13.12 -5.83
CA MET A 23 -5.56 -13.08 -5.53
C MET A 23 -4.78 -14.25 -6.16
N LYS A 24 -5.44 -15.19 -6.85
CA LYS A 24 -4.73 -16.24 -7.59
C LYS A 24 -4.30 -15.72 -8.96
N PRO A 25 -3.02 -15.87 -9.33
CA PRO A 25 -2.59 -15.62 -10.69
C PRO A 25 -3.40 -16.50 -11.66
N SER A 26 -3.69 -16.00 -12.85
CA SER A 26 -4.43 -16.74 -13.87
C SER A 26 -3.67 -18.00 -14.29
N GLU A 27 -4.38 -19.01 -14.83
CA GLU A 27 -3.71 -20.25 -15.32
C GLU A 27 -2.65 -19.95 -16.41
N GLU A 28 -2.81 -18.85 -17.14
CA GLU A 28 -1.81 -18.35 -18.09
C GLU A 28 -0.56 -17.80 -17.39
N GLU A 29 -0.71 -17.14 -16.25
CA GLU A 29 0.41 -16.65 -15.44
C GLU A 29 1.16 -17.79 -14.79
N ILE A 30 0.46 -18.81 -14.26
CA ILE A 30 1.07 -20.03 -13.71
C ILE A 30 1.83 -20.80 -14.79
N LYS A 31 1.26 -20.93 -16.01
CA LYS A 31 1.95 -21.58 -17.14
C LYS A 31 3.17 -20.79 -17.62
N LYS A 32 3.08 -19.46 -17.64
CA LYS A 32 4.24 -18.60 -17.96
C LYS A 32 5.33 -18.69 -16.89
N GLU A 33 4.96 -18.75 -15.63
CA GLU A 33 5.90 -18.91 -14.51
C GLU A 33 6.56 -20.29 -14.52
N GLN A 34 5.82 -21.36 -14.82
CA GLN A 34 6.36 -22.70 -15.00
C GLN A 34 7.28 -22.81 -16.23
N GLN A 35 6.90 -22.23 -17.36
CA GLN A 35 7.76 -22.18 -18.55
C GLN A 35 9.02 -21.34 -18.32
N LEU A 36 8.95 -20.31 -17.50
CA LEU A 36 10.10 -19.50 -17.12
C LEU A 36 11.03 -20.27 -16.17
N GLN A 37 10.48 -20.99 -15.19
CA GLN A 37 11.25 -21.84 -14.28
C GLN A 37 11.93 -23.01 -15.03
N ASP A 38 11.24 -23.63 -15.98
CA ASP A 38 11.81 -24.67 -16.81
C ASP A 38 12.93 -24.14 -17.72
N SER A 39 12.79 -22.94 -18.25
CA SER A 39 13.84 -22.29 -19.06
C SER A 39 15.04 -21.84 -18.22
N ILE A 40 14.85 -21.50 -16.93
CA ILE A 40 15.93 -21.19 -15.99
C ILE A 40 16.64 -22.48 -15.52
N ALA A 41 15.88 -23.56 -15.31
CA ALA A 41 16.42 -24.85 -14.93
C ALA A 41 17.31 -25.46 -16.04
N GLN A 42 16.93 -25.28 -17.32
CA GLN A 42 17.72 -25.74 -18.47
C GLN A 42 18.98 -24.90 -18.73
N ARG A 43 19.11 -23.69 -18.14
CA ARG A 43 20.32 -22.85 -18.25
C ARG A 43 21.36 -23.07 -17.14
N LYS A 44 21.09 -23.90 -16.15
CA LYS A 44 22.05 -24.27 -15.10
C LYS A 44 22.81 -25.52 -15.45
N THR A 45 23.71 -25.45 -16.41
CA THR A 45 24.83 -26.39 -16.54
C THR A 45 26.06 -25.87 -15.77
N PRO A 46 26.80 -26.70 -15.04
CA PRO A 46 27.80 -26.28 -14.06
C PRO A 46 29.20 -26.13 -14.67
N ASP A 47 29.43 -25.13 -15.54
CA ASP A 47 30.77 -24.90 -16.11
C ASP A 47 31.16 -23.42 -16.30
N GLN A 48 30.69 -22.51 -15.44
CA GLN A 48 31.14 -21.12 -15.49
C GLN A 48 31.42 -20.51 -14.10
N LYS A 49 32.19 -21.23 -13.26
CA LYS A 49 32.62 -20.69 -11.97
C LYS A 49 34.07 -20.20 -11.93
N LYS A 50 34.70 -19.96 -13.09
CA LYS A 50 36.13 -19.56 -13.14
C LYS A 50 36.45 -18.35 -14.03
N SER A 51 35.48 -17.61 -14.56
CA SER A 51 35.77 -16.46 -15.45
C SER A 51 35.16 -15.11 -15.03
N THR A 52 34.49 -15.03 -13.88
CA THR A 52 33.83 -13.77 -13.48
C THR A 52 34.71 -12.85 -12.62
N ASP A 53 35.73 -13.37 -11.95
CA ASP A 53 36.60 -12.54 -11.12
C ASP A 53 37.72 -11.82 -11.88
N SER A 54 37.98 -12.19 -13.15
CA SER A 54 38.98 -11.53 -13.99
C SER A 54 38.43 -10.42 -14.88
N LEU A 55 37.09 -10.31 -15.02
CA LEU A 55 36.45 -9.30 -15.87
C LEU A 55 36.15 -7.98 -15.13
N PHE A 56 36.09 -7.98 -13.82
CA PHE A 56 35.88 -6.75 -13.03
C PHE A 56 37.16 -5.94 -12.81
N ALA A 57 38.35 -6.53 -12.96
CA ALA A 57 39.62 -5.83 -12.82
C ALA A 57 40.14 -5.22 -14.13
N ALA A 58 39.59 -5.57 -15.29
CA ALA A 58 40.07 -5.14 -16.60
C ALA A 58 39.29 -3.96 -17.20
N GLN A 59 38.21 -3.48 -16.59
CA GLN A 59 37.39 -2.40 -17.12
C GLN A 59 37.65 -1.00 -16.50
N GLN A 60 38.72 -0.85 -15.75
CA GLN A 60 39.26 0.47 -15.34
C GLN A 60 40.46 0.96 -16.18
N GLY A 61 40.71 0.37 -17.31
CA GLY A 61 41.71 0.78 -18.26
C GLY A 61 41.06 1.49 -19.45
N LEU A 62 41.15 2.82 -19.47
CA LEU A 62 41.18 3.71 -20.65
C LEU A 62 40.73 3.08 -21.98
N GLU A 63 39.43 3.16 -22.28
CA GLU A 63 39.02 3.23 -23.69
C GLU A 63 39.17 4.68 -24.19
N ALA A 64 40.36 5.01 -24.58
CA ALA A 64 40.58 6.03 -25.61
C ALA A 64 40.11 5.38 -26.92
N SER A 65 38.79 5.35 -27.16
CA SER A 65 38.25 4.99 -28.47
C SER A 65 38.70 6.03 -29.45
N THR A 66 39.40 5.63 -30.49
CA THR A 66 39.64 6.42 -31.69
C THR A 66 38.30 7.00 -32.17
N ILE A 67 38.13 8.31 -32.01
CA ILE A 67 36.94 9.05 -32.40
C ILE A 67 36.79 8.92 -33.91
N ASP A 68 35.81 8.14 -34.36
CA ASP A 68 35.47 8.06 -35.78
C ASP A 68 34.87 9.43 -36.19
N SER A 69 35.54 10.16 -37.06
CA SER A 69 35.13 11.48 -37.55
C SER A 69 33.73 11.51 -38.17
N THR A 70 33.18 10.34 -38.55
CA THR A 70 31.82 10.18 -39.07
C THR A 70 30.75 10.35 -37.97
N GLN A 71 31.07 10.16 -36.69
CA GLN A 71 30.16 10.36 -35.58
C GLN A 71 29.92 11.85 -35.25
N MET A 72 30.80 12.74 -35.65
CA MET A 72 30.67 14.20 -35.43
C MET A 72 29.78 14.90 -36.44
N THR A 73 29.25 14.21 -37.45
CA THR A 73 28.42 14.80 -38.49
C THR A 73 26.92 14.79 -38.14
N GLY A 74 26.17 15.76 -38.68
CA GLY A 74 24.71 15.86 -38.53
C GLY A 74 24.24 16.60 -37.28
N PRO A 75 22.92 16.62 -37.02
CA PRO A 75 22.35 17.34 -35.89
C PRO A 75 22.95 16.89 -34.55
N PHE A 76 23.37 17.87 -33.72
CA PHE A 76 24.05 17.64 -32.43
C PHE A 76 25.36 16.83 -32.54
N GLY A 77 26.04 16.81 -33.69
CA GLY A 77 27.24 15.99 -33.92
C GLY A 77 28.30 16.17 -32.83
N GLY A 78 28.59 17.41 -32.43
CA GLY A 78 29.53 17.73 -31.36
C GLY A 78 29.13 17.24 -29.96
N ALA A 79 27.83 16.91 -29.73
CA ALA A 79 27.34 16.43 -28.47
C ALA A 79 27.16 14.88 -28.41
N LYS A 80 27.45 14.18 -29.53
CA LYS A 80 27.39 12.69 -29.57
C LYS A 80 28.59 12.03 -28.92
N VAL A 81 29.69 12.74 -28.82
CA VAL A 81 30.96 12.26 -28.29
C VAL A 81 31.34 13.08 -27.05
N GLY A 82 31.69 12.42 -25.97
CA GLY A 82 32.07 13.07 -24.72
C GLY A 82 32.39 12.05 -23.64
N ALA A 83 32.95 12.51 -22.52
CA ALA A 83 33.10 11.72 -21.31
C ALA A 83 31.90 11.96 -20.37
N GLU A 84 31.42 10.90 -19.78
CA GLU A 84 30.39 11.02 -18.75
C GLU A 84 31.04 11.52 -17.45
N GLU A 85 30.68 12.73 -17.03
CA GLU A 85 31.05 13.31 -15.74
C GLU A 85 29.83 13.37 -14.85
N LEU A 86 30.03 13.33 -13.51
CA LEU A 86 28.95 13.46 -12.52
C LEU A 86 29.13 14.75 -11.75
N VAL A 87 28.09 15.57 -11.69
CA VAL A 87 28.01 16.73 -10.80
C VAL A 87 27.02 16.40 -9.67
N VAL A 88 27.44 16.57 -8.42
CA VAL A 88 26.63 16.25 -7.24
C VAL A 88 25.94 17.51 -6.72
N LEU A 89 24.62 17.44 -6.56
CA LEU A 89 23.81 18.40 -5.80
C LEU A 89 23.33 17.71 -4.53
N GLU A 90 23.67 18.30 -3.39
CA GLU A 90 23.42 17.72 -2.07
C GLU A 90 22.85 18.77 -1.12
N ASN A 91 21.89 18.35 -0.28
CA ASN A 91 21.35 19.13 0.83
C ASN A 91 21.20 18.24 2.08
N GLU A 92 20.44 18.68 3.08
CA GLU A 92 20.20 17.89 4.30
C GLU A 92 19.45 16.59 4.04
N PHE A 93 18.58 16.53 3.01
CA PHE A 93 17.64 15.42 2.80
C PHE A 93 18.02 14.49 1.65
N ILE A 94 18.59 15.04 0.56
CA ILE A 94 18.91 14.26 -0.64
C ILE A 94 20.31 14.56 -1.17
N LYS A 95 20.88 13.55 -1.83
CA LYS A 95 22.09 13.68 -2.63
C LYS A 95 21.81 13.18 -4.04
N ALA A 96 21.73 14.10 -4.99
CA ALA A 96 21.44 13.83 -6.39
C ALA A 96 22.72 13.90 -7.23
N SER A 97 23.05 12.84 -7.95
CA SER A 97 24.16 12.82 -8.91
C SER A 97 23.60 13.06 -10.31
N ILE A 98 24.02 14.15 -10.93
CA ILE A 98 23.59 14.55 -12.26
C ILE A 98 24.67 14.15 -13.27
N SER A 99 24.30 13.39 -14.29
CA SER A 99 25.20 12.95 -15.35
C SER A 99 25.24 13.96 -16.50
N THR A 100 26.42 14.25 -17.01
CA THR A 100 26.58 15.02 -18.27
C THR A 100 26.02 14.25 -19.46
N LYS A 101 26.06 12.91 -19.45
CA LYS A 101 25.39 12.10 -20.47
C LYS A 101 23.88 12.10 -20.24
N GLY A 102 23.15 12.67 -21.18
CA GLY A 102 21.70 12.87 -21.10
C GLY A 102 21.31 14.09 -20.26
N GLY A 103 22.24 14.75 -19.57
CA GLY A 103 21.93 15.86 -18.65
C GLY A 103 21.00 15.44 -17.48
N ARG A 104 20.94 14.17 -17.14
CA ARG A 104 19.89 13.56 -16.29
C ARG A 104 20.33 13.30 -14.86
N VAL A 105 19.36 13.19 -13.97
CA VAL A 105 19.56 12.63 -12.62
C VAL A 105 19.92 11.15 -12.77
N LYS A 106 21.14 10.75 -12.44
CA LYS A 106 21.64 9.36 -12.56
C LYS A 106 21.36 8.53 -11.33
N SER A 107 21.45 9.14 -10.14
CA SER A 107 21.12 8.51 -8.87
C SER A 107 20.63 9.53 -7.85
N VAL A 108 19.81 9.08 -6.92
CA VAL A 108 19.38 9.88 -5.76
C VAL A 108 19.46 9.03 -4.51
N GLU A 109 20.21 9.51 -3.53
CA GLU A 109 20.24 8.98 -2.17
C GLU A 109 19.34 9.83 -1.26
N VAL A 110 18.50 9.19 -0.45
CA VAL A 110 17.73 9.84 0.61
C VAL A 110 18.54 9.74 1.89
N LYS A 111 19.02 10.87 2.38
CA LYS A 111 19.92 10.91 3.54
C LYS A 111 19.19 10.53 4.83
N GLY A 112 19.88 9.83 5.69
CA GLY A 112 19.31 9.34 6.96
C GLY A 112 18.53 8.04 6.84
N GLU A 113 18.13 7.64 5.63
CA GLU A 113 17.39 6.41 5.37
C GLU A 113 18.30 5.26 4.94
N LYS A 114 17.88 4.03 5.23
CA LYS A 114 18.60 2.80 4.86
C LYS A 114 17.68 1.82 4.15
N ASP A 115 18.25 1.01 3.27
CA ASP A 115 17.56 -0.15 2.71
C ASP A 115 17.46 -1.30 3.74
N TYR A 116 16.74 -2.36 3.41
CA TYR A 116 16.58 -3.53 4.29
C TYR A 116 17.89 -4.29 4.58
N LYS A 117 18.96 -4.01 3.82
CA LYS A 117 20.32 -4.57 4.04
C LYS A 117 21.17 -3.68 4.94
N GLY A 118 20.68 -2.48 5.29
CA GLY A 118 21.39 -1.49 6.10
C GLY A 118 22.29 -0.54 5.30
N ASN A 119 22.27 -0.58 3.97
CA ASN A 119 23.00 0.36 3.12
C ASN A 119 22.25 1.70 3.03
N PRO A 120 22.94 2.82 2.66
CA PRO A 120 22.27 4.08 2.33
C PRO A 120 21.17 3.87 1.30
N LEU A 121 20.02 4.52 1.51
CA LEU A 121 18.86 4.32 0.65
C LEU A 121 19.00 5.10 -0.65
N VAL A 122 19.15 4.38 -1.75
CA VAL A 122 19.22 4.93 -3.10
C VAL A 122 17.92 4.63 -3.84
N LEU A 123 17.22 5.66 -4.31
CA LEU A 123 15.93 5.52 -4.99
C LEU A 123 16.06 4.81 -6.32
N PHE A 124 17.05 5.17 -7.10
CA PHE A 124 17.46 4.52 -8.36
C PHE A 124 18.92 4.86 -8.64
N ASN A 125 19.58 4.05 -9.47
CA ASN A 125 20.97 4.25 -9.81
C ASN A 125 21.30 3.74 -11.22
N GLY A 126 22.23 4.44 -11.87
CA GLY A 126 22.91 4.01 -13.07
C GLY A 126 22.10 4.12 -14.37
N ASN A 127 22.44 3.24 -15.31
CA ASN A 127 21.93 3.33 -16.69
C ASN A 127 20.54 2.73 -16.89
N LYS A 128 19.97 2.14 -15.85
CA LYS A 128 18.57 1.65 -15.83
C LYS A 128 17.56 2.77 -15.64
N ASN A 129 18.02 3.99 -15.35
CA ASN A 129 17.23 5.20 -15.35
C ASN A 129 17.57 6.04 -16.57
N LYS A 130 16.59 6.33 -17.43
CA LYS A 130 16.71 7.18 -18.62
C LYS A 130 15.78 8.37 -18.47
N PHE A 131 16.25 9.54 -18.86
CA PHE A 131 15.46 10.76 -18.82
C PHE A 131 15.96 11.71 -19.89
N GLY A 132 15.07 12.21 -20.76
CA GLY A 132 15.47 13.13 -21.81
C GLY A 132 14.32 13.53 -22.73
N LEU A 133 14.59 14.49 -23.61
CA LEU A 133 13.68 14.93 -24.64
C LEU A 133 13.86 14.12 -25.92
N GLN A 134 12.74 13.84 -26.58
CA GLN A 134 12.69 13.25 -27.91
C GLN A 134 11.98 14.22 -28.88
N PHE A 135 12.56 14.46 -30.03
CA PHE A 135 12.02 15.28 -31.10
C PHE A 135 12.72 14.98 -32.43
N SER A 136 12.10 15.36 -33.54
CA SER A 136 12.68 15.20 -34.88
C SER A 136 13.36 16.48 -35.34
N THR A 137 14.50 16.35 -36.02
CA THR A 137 15.23 17.45 -36.69
C THR A 137 15.86 16.93 -37.95
N ALA A 138 15.73 17.69 -39.07
CA ALA A 138 16.33 17.34 -40.38
C ALA A 138 16.14 15.87 -40.79
N GLY A 139 14.97 15.26 -40.49
CA GLY A 139 14.65 13.87 -40.80
C GLY A 139 15.27 12.81 -39.84
N VAL A 140 15.92 13.25 -38.76
CA VAL A 140 16.55 12.39 -37.76
C VAL A 140 15.83 12.56 -36.42
N ASN A 141 15.52 11.46 -35.74
CA ASN A 141 14.98 11.48 -34.37
C ASN A 141 16.14 11.68 -33.40
N ILE A 142 16.02 12.71 -32.58
CA ILE A 142 16.97 13.04 -31.51
C ILE A 142 16.41 12.54 -30.19
N ASN A 143 17.27 11.85 -29.41
CA ASN A 143 17.05 11.53 -28.01
C ASN A 143 18.17 12.17 -27.19
N THR A 144 17.83 13.16 -26.39
CA THR A 144 18.86 13.88 -25.61
C THR A 144 19.54 13.01 -24.55
N ASN A 145 18.92 11.87 -24.17
CA ASN A 145 19.52 10.94 -23.22
C ASN A 145 20.84 10.31 -23.72
N ASP A 146 21.05 10.30 -25.04
CA ASP A 146 22.25 9.74 -25.69
C ASP A 146 23.33 10.81 -25.99
N LEU A 147 23.05 12.07 -25.65
CA LEU A 147 23.91 13.21 -25.93
C LEU A 147 24.63 13.72 -24.67
N TYR A 148 25.77 14.36 -24.86
CA TYR A 148 26.55 14.92 -23.77
C TYR A 148 26.28 16.41 -23.60
N PHE A 149 25.87 16.80 -22.42
CA PHE A 149 25.65 18.18 -21.99
C PHE A 149 26.94 18.75 -21.39
N LEU A 150 27.14 20.04 -21.55
CA LEU A 150 28.25 20.77 -20.98
C LEU A 150 27.82 21.49 -19.71
N PRO A 151 28.36 21.14 -18.54
CA PRO A 151 28.05 21.85 -17.31
C PRO A 151 28.64 23.26 -17.36
N GLN A 152 27.87 24.27 -16.98
CA GLN A 152 28.32 25.66 -16.88
C GLN A 152 29.14 25.88 -15.59
N SER A 153 29.02 24.99 -14.61
CA SER A 153 29.89 24.87 -13.44
C SER A 153 30.18 23.39 -13.21
N LYS A 154 31.42 23.05 -12.91
CA LYS A 154 31.85 21.66 -12.66
C LYS A 154 31.96 21.33 -11.17
N GLU A 155 31.73 22.27 -10.29
CA GLU A 155 31.84 22.08 -8.86
C GLU A 155 30.59 21.36 -8.33
N SER A 156 30.81 20.39 -7.42
CA SER A 156 29.73 19.80 -6.64
C SER A 156 29.16 20.87 -5.70
N ILE A 157 27.84 20.88 -5.59
CA ILE A 157 27.10 21.91 -4.87
C ILE A 157 26.50 21.29 -3.61
N ASN A 158 26.88 21.81 -2.45
CA ASN A 158 26.27 21.48 -1.17
C ASN A 158 25.48 22.69 -0.67
N VAL A 159 24.19 22.48 -0.41
CA VAL A 159 23.26 23.54 -0.01
C VAL A 159 22.72 23.22 1.37
N SER A 160 22.74 24.19 2.27
CA SER A 160 22.28 24.00 3.63
C SER A 160 21.24 25.04 4.06
N LYS A 161 20.40 24.68 5.00
CA LYS A 161 19.36 25.54 5.60
C LYS A 161 18.47 26.20 4.55
N THR A 162 18.43 27.53 4.57
CA THR A 162 17.60 28.37 3.68
C THR A 162 18.26 28.69 2.34
N ASP A 163 19.51 28.28 2.13
CA ASP A 163 20.24 28.56 0.90
C ASP A 163 19.65 27.80 -0.28
N SER A 164 19.98 28.27 -1.46
CA SER A 164 19.63 27.61 -2.72
C SER A 164 20.76 27.75 -3.71
N ALA A 165 20.94 26.73 -4.53
CA ALA A 165 21.90 26.77 -5.63
C ALA A 165 21.33 26.12 -6.88
N SER A 166 21.92 26.43 -8.03
CA SER A 166 21.51 25.91 -9.31
C SER A 166 22.67 25.42 -10.13
N LEU A 167 22.45 24.36 -10.91
CA LEU A 167 23.37 23.79 -11.89
C LEU A 167 22.70 23.88 -13.26
N THR A 168 23.41 24.47 -14.24
CA THR A 168 22.96 24.50 -15.64
C THR A 168 23.82 23.55 -16.47
N LEU A 169 23.16 22.65 -17.17
CA LEU A 169 23.75 21.75 -18.16
C LEU A 169 23.24 22.16 -19.54
N ARG A 170 24.14 22.50 -20.46
CA ARG A 170 23.82 22.98 -21.80
C ARG A 170 24.12 21.96 -22.89
N LEU A 171 23.11 21.70 -23.71
CA LEU A 171 23.24 20.94 -24.94
C LEU A 171 23.28 21.91 -26.14
N ASN A 172 24.44 22.08 -26.73
CA ASN A 172 24.63 23.00 -27.85
C ASN A 172 24.25 22.32 -29.19
N TYR A 173 23.49 23.03 -30.02
CA TYR A 173 23.30 22.71 -31.42
C TYR A 173 24.16 23.58 -32.33
N ALA A 174 24.13 24.89 -32.09
CA ALA A 174 24.94 25.91 -32.79
C ALA A 174 25.05 27.15 -31.90
N GLU A 175 25.72 28.18 -32.40
CA GLU A 175 25.76 29.48 -31.73
C GLU A 175 24.33 30.01 -31.54
N ASN A 176 23.97 30.39 -30.30
CA ASN A 176 22.62 30.82 -29.88
C ASN A 176 21.47 29.80 -30.12
N LYS A 177 21.78 28.52 -30.38
CA LYS A 177 20.81 27.44 -30.51
C LYS A 177 21.17 26.31 -29.55
N TYR A 178 20.42 26.18 -28.45
CA TYR A 178 20.75 25.24 -27.39
C TYR A 178 19.53 24.82 -26.56
N ILE A 179 19.71 23.77 -25.79
CA ILE A 179 18.79 23.32 -24.76
C ILE A 179 19.54 23.35 -23.42
N ASP A 180 18.99 24.06 -22.44
CA ASP A 180 19.49 24.08 -21.07
C ASP A 180 18.61 23.25 -20.15
N TYR A 181 19.23 22.39 -19.35
CA TYR A 181 18.66 21.72 -18.21
C TYR A 181 19.15 22.39 -16.94
N ILE A 182 18.27 23.08 -16.24
CA ILE A 182 18.58 23.83 -15.03
C ILE A 182 18.02 23.09 -13.84
N TYR A 183 18.90 22.60 -12.99
CA TYR A 183 18.58 21.98 -11.72
C TYR A 183 18.75 23.00 -10.61
N SER A 184 17.79 23.09 -9.66
CA SER A 184 17.88 23.97 -8.50
C SER A 184 17.54 23.20 -7.24
N LEU A 185 18.33 23.35 -6.19
CA LEU A 185 18.17 22.66 -4.92
C LEU A 185 18.14 23.69 -3.78
N LYS A 186 17.20 23.49 -2.83
CA LYS A 186 17.14 24.22 -1.55
C LYS A 186 17.65 23.35 -0.43
N GLY A 187 18.17 23.95 0.66
CA GLY A 187 18.79 23.21 1.76
C GLY A 187 17.84 22.19 2.39
N GLU A 188 16.70 22.61 2.88
CA GLU A 188 15.74 21.73 3.57
C GLU A 188 14.58 21.34 2.64
N SER A 189 14.85 20.52 1.61
CA SER A 189 13.83 20.13 0.63
C SER A 189 14.06 18.75 0.03
N TYR A 190 13.00 17.98 -0.12
CA TYR A 190 12.96 16.78 -0.96
C TYR A 190 12.69 17.11 -2.44
N GLN A 191 12.45 18.39 -2.78
CA GLN A 191 12.26 18.82 -4.16
C GLN A 191 13.60 19.23 -4.80
N LEU A 192 13.84 18.72 -6.00
CA LEU A 192 14.86 19.19 -6.93
C LEU A 192 14.13 19.91 -8.07
N GLY A 193 14.24 21.24 -8.11
CA GLY A 193 13.70 22.02 -9.22
C GLY A 193 14.37 21.62 -10.53
N PHE A 194 13.61 21.55 -11.60
CA PHE A 194 14.09 21.21 -12.94
C PHE A 194 13.39 22.08 -13.97
N THR A 195 14.16 22.83 -14.73
CA THR A 195 13.60 23.66 -15.81
C THR A 195 14.33 23.35 -17.11
N VAL A 196 13.56 23.08 -18.16
CA VAL A 196 14.10 22.98 -19.52
C VAL A 196 13.90 24.33 -20.21
N ILE A 197 14.98 24.90 -20.76
CA ILE A 197 14.92 26.08 -21.61
C ILE A 197 15.42 25.70 -22.99
N THR A 198 14.65 26.00 -24.03
CA THR A 198 15.08 25.87 -25.42
C THR A 198 15.26 27.27 -26.00
N LYS A 199 16.42 27.57 -26.60
CA LYS A 199 16.68 28.82 -27.29
C LYS A 199 17.09 28.57 -28.73
N GLY A 200 16.52 29.34 -29.67
CA GLY A 200 16.78 29.23 -31.10
C GLY A 200 16.38 27.88 -31.72
N MET A 201 15.55 27.08 -31.01
CA MET A 201 15.22 25.73 -31.44
C MET A 201 14.03 25.69 -32.41
N GLN A 202 13.32 26.80 -32.65
CA GLN A 202 12.19 26.89 -33.59
C GLN A 202 12.57 26.50 -35.03
N ASP A 203 13.84 26.75 -35.45
CA ASP A 203 14.36 26.40 -36.76
C ASP A 203 15.03 25.02 -36.80
N VAL A 204 15.27 24.42 -35.64
CA VAL A 204 15.95 23.13 -35.48
C VAL A 204 14.97 22.01 -35.42
N VAL A 205 13.91 22.14 -34.59
CA VAL A 205 12.85 21.17 -34.47
C VAL A 205 12.03 21.11 -35.78
N ALA A 206 11.79 19.90 -36.29
CA ALA A 206 11.11 19.68 -37.56
C ALA A 206 9.77 20.47 -37.64
N PRO A 207 9.44 21.08 -38.80
CA PRO A 207 8.25 21.93 -38.94
C PRO A 207 6.95 21.28 -38.55
N ALA A 208 6.83 19.98 -38.73
CA ALA A 208 5.61 19.20 -38.35
C ALA A 208 5.48 18.95 -36.85
N GLU A 209 6.56 19.12 -36.05
CA GLU A 209 6.54 18.88 -34.62
C GLU A 209 5.92 20.07 -33.87
N SER A 210 4.84 19.83 -33.14
CA SER A 210 4.20 20.80 -32.25
C SER A 210 4.46 20.52 -30.76
N LYS A 211 5.28 19.49 -30.46
CA LYS A 211 5.59 19.03 -29.10
C LYS A 211 7.00 18.48 -29.01
N LEU A 212 7.56 18.53 -27.81
CA LEU A 212 8.73 17.78 -27.40
C LEU A 212 8.25 16.67 -26.46
N VAL A 213 8.69 15.43 -26.67
CA VAL A 213 8.29 14.31 -25.82
C VAL A 213 9.34 14.14 -24.73
N LEU A 214 8.94 14.32 -23.47
CA LEU A 214 9.78 14.01 -22.32
C LEU A 214 9.64 12.53 -22.00
N ASN A 215 10.69 11.76 -22.20
CA ASN A 215 10.77 10.34 -21.87
C ASN A 215 11.43 10.15 -20.52
N TRP A 216 10.78 9.40 -19.62
CA TRP A 216 11.34 9.00 -18.33
C TRP A 216 11.13 7.50 -18.12
N GLN A 217 12.21 6.76 -17.90
CA GLN A 217 12.19 5.34 -17.61
C GLN A 217 13.06 5.06 -16.39
N ALA A 218 12.59 4.23 -15.47
CA ALA A 218 13.34 3.82 -14.29
C ALA A 218 13.01 2.36 -13.90
N GLU A 219 14.06 1.58 -13.65
CA GLU A 219 13.96 0.31 -12.94
C GLU A 219 14.28 0.56 -11.46
N LEU A 220 13.29 0.37 -10.59
CA LEU A 220 13.43 0.70 -9.18
C LEU A 220 13.88 -0.52 -8.37
N PRO A 221 15.02 -0.44 -7.65
CA PRO A 221 15.55 -1.54 -6.86
C PRO A 221 14.73 -1.77 -5.59
N GLN A 222 14.85 -2.99 -5.03
CA GLN A 222 14.25 -3.36 -3.76
C GLN A 222 14.81 -2.53 -2.59
N LYS A 223 13.93 -1.98 -1.77
CA LYS A 223 14.26 -1.20 -0.57
C LYS A 223 13.78 -1.86 0.72
N GLU A 224 12.70 -2.64 0.63
CA GLU A 224 12.05 -3.26 1.78
C GLU A 224 12.33 -4.76 1.85
N LYS A 225 12.20 -5.35 3.04
CA LYS A 225 12.55 -6.75 3.33
C LYS A 225 11.73 -7.75 2.48
N ASP A 226 10.44 -7.47 2.27
CA ASP A 226 9.54 -8.32 1.51
C ASP A 226 9.34 -7.77 0.09
N MET A 227 10.02 -8.38 -0.90
CA MET A 227 9.91 -8.02 -2.31
C MET A 227 8.48 -8.11 -2.82
N LYS A 228 7.72 -9.12 -2.39
CA LYS A 228 6.35 -9.34 -2.85
C LYS A 228 5.41 -8.25 -2.33
N ASP A 229 5.53 -7.90 -1.04
CA ASP A 229 4.73 -6.81 -0.45
C ASP A 229 5.11 -5.47 -1.08
N GLU A 230 6.40 -5.19 -1.27
CA GLU A 230 6.86 -3.97 -1.93
C GLU A 230 6.35 -3.85 -3.37
N ARG A 231 6.35 -4.96 -4.16
CA ARG A 231 5.77 -5.00 -5.50
C ARG A 231 4.28 -4.69 -5.50
N ASN A 232 3.52 -5.29 -4.58
CA ASN A 232 2.07 -5.10 -4.47
C ASN A 232 1.67 -3.69 -4.02
N ARG A 233 2.61 -2.90 -3.49
CA ARG A 233 2.40 -1.51 -3.05
C ARG A 233 3.06 -0.49 -3.95
N SER A 234 3.71 -0.94 -5.03
CA SER A 234 4.44 -0.11 -5.97
C SER A 234 3.68 -0.02 -7.29
N THR A 235 3.40 1.20 -7.74
CA THR A 235 2.78 1.47 -9.04
C THR A 235 3.00 2.92 -9.48
N ALA A 236 2.61 3.24 -10.72
CA ALA A 236 2.63 4.61 -11.21
C ALA A 236 1.32 5.33 -10.85
N TYR A 237 1.45 6.52 -10.27
CA TYR A 237 0.37 7.45 -9.99
C TYR A 237 0.46 8.65 -10.91
N PHE A 238 -0.67 9.31 -11.12
CA PHE A 238 -0.72 10.56 -11.88
C PHE A 238 -1.88 11.44 -11.38
N ARG A 239 -1.76 12.75 -11.60
CA ARG A 239 -2.84 13.71 -11.36
C ARG A 239 -3.18 14.41 -12.66
N LEU A 240 -4.44 14.28 -13.06
CA LEU A 240 -4.98 15.07 -14.17
C LEU A 240 -5.19 16.53 -13.74
N SER A 241 -5.17 17.45 -14.69
CA SER A 241 -5.32 18.89 -14.40
C SER A 241 -6.72 19.29 -13.93
N ASP A 242 -7.72 18.41 -14.04
CA ASP A 242 -9.05 18.57 -13.44
C ASP A 242 -9.09 18.24 -11.93
N GLY A 243 -7.99 17.69 -11.39
CA GLY A 243 -7.81 17.39 -9.98
C GLY A 243 -7.92 15.92 -9.61
N ASP A 244 -8.25 15.05 -10.56
CA ASP A 244 -8.33 13.62 -10.31
C ASP A 244 -6.94 12.99 -10.15
N VAL A 245 -6.76 12.24 -9.06
CA VAL A 245 -5.57 11.42 -8.80
C VAL A 245 -5.95 9.96 -8.94
N ASP A 246 -5.23 9.26 -9.82
CA ASP A 246 -5.49 7.87 -10.15
C ASP A 246 -4.17 7.09 -10.28
N GLU A 247 -4.26 5.77 -10.42
CA GLU A 247 -3.11 4.87 -10.42
C GLU A 247 -3.25 3.78 -11.48
N LEU A 248 -2.12 3.21 -11.87
CA LEU A 248 -2.06 1.97 -12.64
C LEU A 248 -2.22 0.76 -11.71
N SER A 249 -2.41 -0.43 -12.28
CA SER A 249 -2.51 -1.67 -11.50
C SER A 249 -1.30 -1.90 -10.60
N THR A 250 -1.55 -2.27 -9.34
CA THR A 250 -0.48 -2.66 -8.40
C THR A 250 -0.06 -4.11 -8.55
N THR A 251 -0.89 -4.97 -9.14
CA THR A 251 -0.70 -6.43 -9.15
C THR A 251 -0.40 -7.02 -10.52
N SER A 252 -0.61 -6.27 -11.59
CA SER A 252 -0.36 -6.69 -12.97
C SER A 252 0.36 -5.61 -13.76
N ASP A 253 0.97 -5.98 -14.87
CA ASP A 253 1.45 -5.03 -15.85
C ASP A 253 0.29 -4.20 -16.38
N ASP A 254 0.52 -2.90 -16.53
CA ASP A 254 -0.53 -1.97 -16.92
C ASP A 254 0.05 -0.76 -17.67
N SER A 255 -0.79 -0.15 -18.52
CA SER A 255 -0.44 1.07 -19.23
C SER A 255 -1.67 1.93 -19.49
N LYS A 256 -1.50 3.25 -19.47
CA LYS A 256 -2.60 4.20 -19.63
C LYS A 256 -2.16 5.42 -20.45
N GLU A 257 -2.96 5.81 -21.41
CA GLU A 257 -2.85 7.10 -22.08
C GLU A 257 -3.48 8.18 -21.20
N LEU A 258 -2.79 9.30 -21.08
CA LEU A 258 -3.15 10.40 -20.19
C LEU A 258 -3.51 11.64 -21.00
N GLY A 259 -4.54 12.35 -20.57
CA GLY A 259 -4.80 13.72 -20.98
C GLY A 259 -3.88 14.72 -20.29
N LYS A 260 -4.35 15.97 -20.18
CA LYS A 260 -3.59 17.03 -19.48
C LYS A 260 -3.29 16.63 -18.03
N THR A 261 -2.01 16.60 -17.66
CA THR A 261 -1.51 16.01 -16.42
C THR A 261 -0.59 16.98 -15.70
N ASP A 262 -0.78 17.16 -14.39
CA ASP A 262 0.04 18.05 -13.57
C ASP A 262 1.30 17.36 -13.03
N TRP A 263 1.19 16.10 -12.64
CA TRP A 263 2.33 15.31 -12.18
C TRP A 263 2.13 13.81 -12.43
N ILE A 264 3.26 13.12 -12.52
CA ILE A 264 3.38 11.66 -12.56
C ILE A 264 4.31 11.19 -11.44
N SER A 265 4.08 10.00 -10.91
CA SER A 265 4.86 9.42 -9.83
C SER A 265 5.19 7.96 -10.08
N PHE A 266 6.45 7.59 -9.97
CA PHE A 266 6.92 6.22 -9.84
C PHE A 266 7.02 5.89 -8.35
N LYS A 267 5.91 5.44 -7.79
CA LYS A 267 5.78 5.17 -6.36
C LYS A 267 6.22 3.76 -6.01
N GLN A 268 7.12 3.63 -5.04
CA GLN A 268 7.35 2.39 -4.28
C GLN A 268 6.62 2.45 -2.93
N HIS A 269 6.74 1.41 -2.13
CA HIS A 269 6.03 1.29 -0.86
C HIS A 269 6.15 2.58 -0.02
N TYR A 270 7.37 2.91 0.42
CA TYR A 270 7.64 4.03 1.33
C TYR A 270 8.31 5.23 0.69
N PHE A 271 8.64 5.18 -0.61
CA PHE A 271 9.32 6.27 -1.32
C PHE A 271 8.71 6.51 -2.68
N SER A 272 8.78 7.75 -3.13
CA SER A 272 8.28 8.14 -4.44
C SER A 272 9.30 8.97 -5.21
N ASN A 273 9.28 8.78 -6.52
CA ASN A 273 9.95 9.61 -7.52
C ASN A 273 8.84 10.30 -8.31
N VAL A 274 8.62 11.59 -8.06
CA VAL A 274 7.54 12.35 -8.70
C VAL A 274 8.13 13.40 -9.64
N LEU A 275 7.52 13.55 -10.81
CA LEU A 275 7.82 14.66 -11.73
C LEU A 275 6.57 15.55 -11.82
N ILE A 276 6.73 16.79 -11.41
CA ILE A 276 5.68 17.81 -11.36
C ILE A 276 5.95 18.83 -12.47
N ALA A 277 4.97 19.09 -13.33
CA ALA A 277 5.04 20.14 -14.34
C ALA A 277 4.19 21.34 -13.91
N LYS A 278 4.80 22.51 -13.71
CA LYS A 278 4.08 23.71 -13.25
C LYS A 278 3.00 24.19 -14.22
N ASN A 279 3.24 23.97 -15.53
CA ASN A 279 2.28 24.32 -16.59
C ASN A 279 1.47 23.11 -17.07
N GLY A 280 1.66 21.95 -16.46
CA GLY A 280 1.10 20.68 -16.89
C GLY A 280 1.73 20.12 -18.15
N PHE A 281 1.58 18.82 -18.35
CA PHE A 281 1.85 18.14 -19.62
C PHE A 281 0.56 18.14 -20.45
N SER A 282 0.67 18.30 -21.78
CA SER A 282 -0.51 18.36 -22.64
C SER A 282 -1.19 17.00 -22.81
N ASN A 283 -0.41 15.95 -22.97
CA ASN A 283 -0.82 14.53 -23.00
C ASN A 283 0.35 13.68 -22.49
N GLY A 284 0.14 12.38 -22.39
CA GLY A 284 1.22 11.47 -22.07
C GLY A 284 0.76 10.02 -22.03
N SER A 285 1.71 9.14 -21.75
CA SER A 285 1.45 7.72 -21.48
C SER A 285 2.29 7.26 -20.30
N LEU A 286 1.71 6.41 -19.48
CA LEU A 286 2.37 5.71 -18.37
C LEU A 286 2.34 4.22 -18.59
N LYS A 287 3.40 3.54 -18.15
CA LYS A 287 3.49 2.09 -18.15
C LYS A 287 4.20 1.60 -16.90
N VAL A 288 3.70 0.52 -16.32
CA VAL A 288 4.34 -0.23 -15.24
C VAL A 288 4.47 -1.69 -15.65
N THR A 289 5.62 -2.30 -15.38
CA THR A 289 5.92 -3.70 -15.72
C THR A 289 6.66 -4.36 -14.57
N THR A 290 6.23 -5.57 -14.19
CA THR A 290 6.92 -6.39 -13.21
C THR A 290 7.95 -7.26 -13.91
N LEU A 291 9.22 -7.08 -13.58
CA LEU A 291 10.31 -7.87 -14.15
C LEU A 291 10.56 -9.15 -13.37
N SER A 292 11.01 -10.20 -14.05
CA SER A 292 11.52 -11.43 -13.42
C SER A 292 12.92 -11.17 -12.87
N SER A 293 13.02 -10.45 -11.78
CA SER A 293 14.26 -10.04 -11.14
C SER A 293 14.12 -10.13 -9.63
N ASP A 294 15.16 -10.60 -8.95
CA ASP A 294 15.22 -10.65 -7.48
C ASP A 294 15.74 -9.34 -6.88
N GLU A 295 16.11 -8.35 -7.71
CA GLU A 295 16.67 -7.07 -7.27
C GLU A 295 15.78 -5.89 -7.63
N ILE A 296 14.98 -6.01 -8.71
CA ILE A 296 14.14 -4.93 -9.23
C ILE A 296 12.69 -5.17 -8.83
N VAL A 297 12.10 -4.18 -8.18
CA VAL A 297 10.68 -4.21 -7.79
C VAL A 297 9.81 -4.14 -9.03
N LYS A 298 9.95 -3.07 -9.82
CA LYS A 298 9.22 -2.83 -11.07
C LYS A 298 10.01 -1.91 -12.00
N SER A 299 9.67 -1.99 -13.28
CA SER A 299 10.09 -1.05 -14.32
C SER A 299 8.95 -0.09 -14.61
N PHE A 300 9.27 1.18 -14.72
CA PHE A 300 8.35 2.27 -15.00
C PHE A 300 8.79 3.00 -16.26
N ALA A 301 7.82 3.45 -17.06
CA ALA A 301 8.06 4.28 -18.22
C ALA A 301 6.96 5.34 -18.37
N ALA A 302 7.37 6.55 -18.72
CA ALA A 302 6.50 7.66 -19.00
C ALA A 302 6.96 8.39 -20.25
N ASN A 303 6.03 8.75 -21.13
CA ASN A 303 6.23 9.69 -22.22
C ASN A 303 5.25 10.83 -22.02
N MET A 304 5.77 12.05 -21.82
CA MET A 304 4.94 13.22 -21.49
C MET A 304 5.18 14.32 -22.52
N ASP A 305 4.10 14.85 -23.09
CA ASP A 305 4.15 15.85 -24.16
C ASP A 305 4.28 17.27 -23.57
N LEU A 306 5.32 17.98 -23.98
CA LEU A 306 5.53 19.39 -23.73
C LEU A 306 5.18 20.17 -25.00
N SER A 307 4.21 21.08 -24.93
CA SER A 307 3.80 21.89 -26.08
C SER A 307 4.94 22.77 -26.58
N PHE A 308 5.26 22.70 -27.86
CA PHE A 308 6.34 23.49 -28.48
C PHE A 308 5.76 24.60 -29.35
N ASN A 309 5.86 25.85 -28.87
CA ASN A 309 5.20 27.01 -29.48
C ASN A 309 6.02 27.74 -30.53
N ARG A 310 7.16 27.19 -30.98
CA ARG A 310 8.07 27.79 -31.99
C ARG A 310 8.51 29.23 -31.66
N GLN A 311 8.57 29.59 -30.40
CA GLN A 311 9.16 30.84 -29.93
C GLN A 311 10.69 30.71 -29.87
N ASP A 312 11.41 31.84 -29.94
CA ASP A 312 12.86 31.86 -29.76
C ASP A 312 13.28 31.21 -28.44
N VAL A 313 12.53 31.51 -27.38
CA VAL A 313 12.75 30.90 -26.06
C VAL A 313 11.47 30.24 -25.59
N ASN A 314 11.55 28.94 -25.30
CA ASN A 314 10.49 28.22 -24.57
C ASN A 314 11.02 27.77 -23.20
N SER A 315 10.22 27.88 -22.17
CA SER A 315 10.56 27.48 -20.80
C SER A 315 9.54 26.51 -20.25
N TYR A 316 10.02 25.37 -19.71
CA TYR A 316 9.22 24.30 -19.12
C TYR A 316 9.63 24.10 -17.65
N PRO A 317 9.06 24.88 -16.73
CA PRO A 317 9.37 24.77 -15.31
C PRO A 317 8.72 23.52 -14.73
N MET A 318 9.54 22.65 -14.15
CA MET A 318 9.19 21.38 -13.52
C MET A 318 9.89 21.24 -12.17
N ALA A 319 9.55 20.23 -11.42
CA ALA A 319 10.27 19.83 -10.22
C ALA A 319 10.17 18.31 -10.04
N PHE A 320 11.24 17.70 -9.58
CA PHE A 320 11.19 16.36 -9.01
C PHE A 320 10.92 16.44 -7.52
N TYR A 321 10.18 15.47 -7.01
CA TYR A 321 10.16 15.13 -5.60
C TYR A 321 10.80 13.75 -5.45
N PHE A 322 11.82 13.66 -4.60
CA PHE A 322 12.55 12.45 -4.29
C PHE A 322 12.54 12.24 -2.77
N GLY A 323 11.64 11.44 -2.27
CA GLY A 323 11.52 11.38 -0.82
C GLY A 323 10.51 10.36 -0.30
N PRO A 324 10.31 10.38 1.03
CA PRO A 324 9.44 9.44 1.74
C PRO A 324 7.96 9.70 1.47
N ASN A 325 7.17 8.61 1.48
CA ASN A 325 5.72 8.66 1.43
C ASN A 325 5.12 8.97 2.81
N LYS A 326 5.66 9.97 3.50
CA LYS A 326 5.10 10.49 4.75
C LYS A 326 3.96 11.45 4.43
N TYR A 327 2.79 11.23 5.06
CA TYR A 327 1.56 11.96 4.72
C TYR A 327 1.71 13.48 4.86
N SER A 328 2.32 13.96 5.96
CA SER A 328 2.56 15.38 6.20
C SER A 328 3.46 16.00 5.14
N ILE A 329 4.59 15.34 4.82
CA ILE A 329 5.56 15.81 3.83
C ILE A 329 4.92 15.91 2.43
N LEU A 330 4.18 14.87 2.01
CA LEU A 330 3.51 14.88 0.70
C LEU A 330 2.39 15.92 0.62
N LYS A 331 1.65 16.13 1.71
CA LYS A 331 0.61 17.14 1.79
C LYS A 331 1.19 18.55 1.67
N ASP A 332 2.35 18.81 2.27
CA ASP A 332 3.04 20.11 2.22
C ASP A 332 3.59 20.41 0.81
N GLN A 333 3.83 19.40 -0.03
CA GLN A 333 4.17 19.61 -1.43
C GLN A 333 3.00 20.18 -2.25
N GLY A 334 1.77 20.05 -1.77
CA GLY A 334 0.55 20.43 -2.49
C GLY A 334 0.19 19.47 -3.63
N LEU A 335 -0.74 19.90 -4.49
CA LEU A 335 -1.19 19.13 -5.67
C LEU A 335 -1.69 17.71 -5.34
N ASP A 336 -2.24 17.51 -4.13
CA ASP A 336 -2.82 16.25 -3.68
C ASP A 336 -1.84 15.05 -3.69
N LEU A 337 -0.53 15.29 -3.58
CA LEU A 337 0.46 14.23 -3.58
C LEU A 337 0.26 13.19 -2.46
N GLU A 338 -0.33 13.59 -1.34
CA GLU A 338 -0.67 12.66 -0.25
C GLU A 338 -1.73 11.62 -0.63
N LYS A 339 -2.48 11.83 -1.72
CA LYS A 339 -3.50 10.88 -2.20
C LYS A 339 -2.89 9.59 -2.76
N GLN A 340 -1.59 9.58 -3.10
CA GLN A 340 -0.88 8.36 -3.49
C GLN A 340 -0.65 7.38 -2.32
N ILE A 341 -0.88 7.81 -1.05
CA ILE A 341 -0.85 6.91 0.10
C ILE A 341 -2.23 6.24 0.22
N ASN A 342 -2.26 4.92 0.08
CA ASN A 342 -3.50 4.16 0.17
C ASN A 342 -4.01 4.09 1.60
N MET A 343 -4.98 4.93 1.94
CA MET A 343 -5.67 4.96 3.24
C MET A 343 -6.94 4.10 3.27
N GLY A 344 -7.14 3.23 2.26
CA GLY A 344 -8.37 2.46 2.07
C GLY A 344 -9.41 3.19 1.25
N TRP A 345 -10.62 2.62 1.17
CA TRP A 345 -11.72 3.12 0.36
C TRP A 345 -12.95 3.49 1.22
N GLY A 346 -13.80 4.37 0.72
CA GLY A 346 -15.07 4.76 1.35
C GLY A 346 -14.92 5.13 2.83
N PRO A 347 -15.69 4.46 3.75
CA PRO A 347 -15.64 4.74 5.18
C PRO A 347 -14.26 4.53 5.82
N MET A 348 -13.45 3.57 5.33
CA MET A 348 -12.13 3.25 5.84
C MET A 348 -11.16 4.41 5.62
N LYS A 349 -11.16 4.98 4.40
CA LYS A 349 -10.37 6.17 4.06
C LYS A 349 -10.75 7.35 4.96
N TRP A 350 -12.05 7.54 5.22
CA TRP A 350 -12.54 8.60 6.10
C TRP A 350 -12.06 8.39 7.55
N ILE A 351 -12.18 7.17 8.10
CA ILE A 351 -11.68 6.82 9.45
C ILE A 351 -10.18 7.12 9.55
N ASN A 352 -9.39 6.64 8.59
CA ASN A 352 -7.95 6.81 8.64
C ASN A 352 -7.54 8.28 8.51
N ARG A 353 -8.15 9.04 7.58
CA ARG A 353 -7.77 10.44 7.32
C ARG A 353 -8.23 11.39 8.42
N PHE A 354 -9.42 11.21 9.00
CA PHE A 354 -10.03 12.18 9.91
C PHE A 354 -10.03 11.77 11.38
N ILE A 355 -9.83 10.49 11.68
CA ILE A 355 -9.77 9.99 13.06
C ILE A 355 -8.38 9.47 13.38
N THR A 356 -7.89 8.44 12.65
CA THR A 356 -6.67 7.72 13.01
C THR A 356 -5.43 8.59 12.86
N LEU A 357 -5.24 9.19 11.69
CA LEU A 357 -4.05 10.00 11.39
C LEU A 357 -3.92 11.24 12.28
N PRO A 358 -4.97 12.05 12.54
CA PRO A 358 -4.86 13.18 13.47
C PRO A 358 -4.50 12.76 14.90
N VAL A 359 -5.09 11.65 15.40
CA VAL A 359 -4.76 11.14 16.74
C VAL A 359 -3.32 10.60 16.76
N PHE A 360 -2.90 9.90 15.71
CA PHE A 360 -1.53 9.40 15.57
C PHE A 360 -0.52 10.57 15.57
N ASN A 361 -0.74 11.59 14.74
CA ASN A 361 0.15 12.76 14.66
C ASN A 361 0.21 13.55 15.99
N LEU A 362 -0.92 13.63 16.72
CA LEU A 362 -0.94 14.22 18.05
C LEU A 362 -0.04 13.45 19.02
N LEU A 363 -0.08 12.11 18.99
CA LEU A 363 0.75 11.26 19.85
C LEU A 363 2.21 11.29 19.42
N GLU A 364 2.50 11.34 18.12
CA GLU A 364 3.86 11.51 17.56
C GLU A 364 4.52 12.79 18.08
N GLY A 365 3.78 13.87 18.26
CA GLY A 365 4.26 15.13 18.80
C GLY A 365 4.85 15.05 20.22
N PHE A 366 4.58 13.97 20.97
CA PHE A 366 5.20 13.71 22.27
C PHE A 366 6.56 13.01 22.19
N ASN A 367 7.03 12.66 20.99
CA ASN A 367 8.27 11.91 20.74
C ASN A 367 8.36 10.57 21.50
N TRP A 368 7.22 9.91 21.65
CA TRP A 368 7.17 8.57 22.24
C TRP A 368 7.59 7.51 21.25
N ASN A 369 8.07 6.36 21.75
CA ASN A 369 8.29 5.18 20.92
C ASN A 369 6.99 4.75 20.25
N TYR A 370 7.03 4.40 18.96
CA TYR A 370 5.85 4.09 18.16
C TYR A 370 5.06 2.89 18.69
N GLY A 371 5.69 1.91 19.35
CA GLY A 371 4.97 0.85 20.05
C GLY A 371 4.07 1.38 21.18
N LEU A 372 4.52 2.41 21.92
CA LEU A 372 3.69 3.08 22.93
C LEU A 372 2.58 3.90 22.27
N ILE A 373 2.85 4.55 21.15
CA ILE A 373 1.82 5.27 20.38
C ILE A 373 0.72 4.30 19.95
N ILE A 374 1.06 3.12 19.42
CA ILE A 374 0.10 2.08 19.05
C ILE A 374 -0.72 1.62 20.25
N LEU A 375 -0.07 1.42 21.42
CA LEU A 375 -0.74 1.06 22.66
C LEU A 375 -1.78 2.11 23.06
N VAL A 376 -1.38 3.39 23.15
CA VAL A 376 -2.25 4.49 23.55
C VAL A 376 -3.39 4.70 22.54
N LEU A 377 -3.09 4.67 21.23
CA LEU A 377 -4.09 4.73 20.17
C LEU A 377 -5.15 3.63 20.34
N THR A 378 -4.69 2.39 20.65
CA THR A 378 -5.60 1.26 20.88
C THR A 378 -6.48 1.49 22.09
N ILE A 379 -5.93 1.99 23.20
CA ILE A 379 -6.69 2.31 24.43
C ILE A 379 -7.73 3.38 24.14
N LEU A 380 -7.36 4.49 23.49
CA LEU A 380 -8.28 5.58 23.15
C LEU A 380 -9.45 5.06 22.32
N LEU A 381 -9.16 4.26 21.29
CA LEU A 381 -10.19 3.66 20.46
C LEU A 381 -11.13 2.76 21.27
N LYS A 382 -10.59 1.94 22.18
CA LYS A 382 -11.40 1.05 23.04
C LYS A 382 -12.26 1.84 24.03
N ILE A 383 -11.76 2.95 24.56
CA ILE A 383 -12.56 3.84 25.41
C ILE A 383 -13.74 4.41 24.63
N VAL A 384 -13.50 4.92 23.41
CA VAL A 384 -14.56 5.47 22.56
C VAL A 384 -15.63 4.42 22.20
N LEU A 385 -15.20 3.18 21.95
CA LEU A 385 -16.11 2.08 21.61
C LEU A 385 -16.73 1.39 22.83
N SER A 386 -16.28 1.67 24.05
CA SER A 386 -16.70 0.97 25.28
C SER A 386 -18.20 1.06 25.58
N PRO A 387 -18.93 2.19 25.36
CA PRO A 387 -20.37 2.24 25.64
C PRO A 387 -21.19 1.31 24.76
N LEU A 388 -20.76 1.11 23.51
CA LEU A 388 -21.44 0.18 22.60
C LEU A 388 -21.09 -1.28 22.94
N THR A 389 -19.84 -1.52 23.31
CA THR A 389 -19.36 -2.80 23.79
C THR A 389 -20.13 -3.24 25.03
N TYR A 390 -20.37 -2.34 26.00
CA TYR A 390 -21.18 -2.61 27.19
C TYR A 390 -22.60 -3.08 26.86
N LYS A 391 -23.32 -2.35 25.99
CA LYS A 391 -24.68 -2.72 25.56
C LYS A 391 -24.75 -4.12 24.96
N SER A 392 -23.73 -4.51 24.21
CA SER A 392 -23.66 -5.84 23.61
C SER A 392 -23.41 -6.92 24.65
N TYR A 393 -22.51 -6.70 25.61
CA TYR A 393 -22.26 -7.68 26.68
C TYR A 393 -23.47 -7.88 27.57
N VAL A 394 -24.25 -6.84 27.85
CA VAL A 394 -25.57 -6.99 28.52
C VAL A 394 -26.50 -7.86 27.70
N SER A 395 -26.49 -7.74 26.37
CA SER A 395 -27.30 -8.63 25.51
C SER A 395 -26.83 -10.09 25.56
N MET A 396 -25.49 -10.33 25.54
CA MET A 396 -24.95 -11.69 25.71
C MET A 396 -25.25 -12.28 27.09
N ALA A 397 -25.18 -11.47 28.15
CA ALA A 397 -25.57 -11.91 29.49
C ALA A 397 -27.04 -12.34 29.55
N LYS A 398 -27.95 -11.61 28.87
CA LYS A 398 -29.37 -12.02 28.76
C LYS A 398 -29.51 -13.37 28.04
N MET A 399 -28.74 -13.65 26.99
CA MET A 399 -28.76 -14.94 26.30
C MET A 399 -28.25 -16.07 27.21
N ARG A 400 -27.19 -15.80 28.00
CA ARG A 400 -26.66 -16.76 28.98
C ARG A 400 -27.71 -17.15 30.02
N VAL A 401 -28.44 -16.17 30.57
CA VAL A 401 -29.51 -16.40 31.55
C VAL A 401 -30.66 -17.24 30.97
N LEU A 402 -30.89 -17.17 29.64
CA LEU A 402 -31.88 -17.98 28.93
C LEU A 402 -31.41 -19.40 28.57
N LYS A 403 -30.12 -19.71 28.79
CA LYS A 403 -29.55 -21.00 28.38
C LYS A 403 -30.30 -22.21 28.95
N PRO A 404 -30.71 -22.28 30.23
CA PRO A 404 -31.48 -23.42 30.76
C PRO A 404 -32.76 -23.66 29.96
N GLU A 405 -33.53 -22.60 29.64
CA GLU A 405 -34.75 -22.71 28.85
C GLU A 405 -34.48 -23.11 27.38
N MET A 406 -33.35 -22.68 26.83
CA MET A 406 -32.91 -23.13 25.49
C MET A 406 -32.57 -24.63 25.51
N ASP A 407 -31.91 -25.12 26.55
CA ASP A 407 -31.56 -26.53 26.72
C ASP A 407 -32.83 -27.39 26.88
N GLU A 408 -33.87 -26.90 27.58
CA GLU A 408 -35.17 -27.54 27.65
C GLU A 408 -35.88 -27.64 26.29
N ILE A 409 -35.84 -26.54 25.49
CA ILE A 409 -36.39 -26.53 24.13
C ILE A 409 -35.64 -27.53 23.26
N LYS A 410 -34.31 -27.59 23.38
CA LYS A 410 -33.48 -28.54 22.67
C LYS A 410 -33.82 -29.98 23.00
N ALA A 411 -34.03 -30.28 24.28
CA ALA A 411 -34.46 -31.61 24.74
C ALA A 411 -35.86 -32.01 24.22
N LYS A 412 -36.78 -31.04 24.10
CA LYS A 412 -38.15 -31.30 23.61
C LYS A 412 -38.23 -31.45 22.09
N VAL A 413 -37.47 -30.68 21.33
CA VAL A 413 -37.54 -30.63 19.85
C VAL A 413 -36.63 -31.70 19.22
N GLY A 414 -35.55 -32.08 19.90
CA GLY A 414 -34.50 -32.94 19.36
C GLY A 414 -33.50 -32.17 18.49
N GLU A 415 -32.32 -32.77 18.28
CA GLU A 415 -31.26 -32.16 17.46
C GLU A 415 -31.51 -32.31 15.95
N ASP A 416 -32.36 -33.26 15.55
CA ASP A 416 -32.60 -33.60 14.14
C ASP A 416 -33.42 -32.54 13.41
N ASN A 417 -34.24 -31.75 14.13
CA ASN A 417 -35.10 -30.72 13.53
C ASN A 417 -34.57 -29.30 13.79
N GLN A 418 -33.44 -28.98 13.15
CA GLN A 418 -32.75 -27.70 13.30
C GLN A 418 -33.63 -26.48 12.98
N THR A 419 -34.55 -26.62 12.03
CA THR A 419 -35.46 -25.52 11.63
C THR A 419 -36.47 -25.20 12.72
N LEU A 420 -37.08 -26.22 13.29
CA LEU A 420 -38.02 -26.05 14.39
C LEU A 420 -37.34 -25.55 15.66
N LEU A 421 -36.13 -26.05 15.94
CA LEU A 421 -35.32 -25.62 17.06
C LEU A 421 -34.99 -24.12 16.99
N GLN A 422 -34.57 -23.62 15.80
CA GLN A 422 -34.33 -22.20 15.59
C GLN A 422 -35.59 -21.34 15.75
N GLN A 423 -36.76 -21.84 15.28
CA GLN A 423 -38.02 -21.11 15.42
C GLN A 423 -38.39 -20.98 16.90
N GLU A 424 -38.27 -22.06 17.70
CA GLU A 424 -38.56 -22.03 19.13
C GLU A 424 -37.58 -21.13 19.90
N TYR A 425 -36.29 -21.13 19.56
CA TYR A 425 -35.32 -20.17 20.12
C TYR A 425 -35.69 -18.71 19.79
N LEU A 426 -36.12 -18.42 18.58
CA LEU A 426 -36.57 -17.08 18.20
C LEU A 426 -37.82 -16.65 18.94
N LYS A 427 -38.78 -17.58 19.18
CA LYS A 427 -39.94 -17.30 20.01
C LYS A 427 -39.56 -17.00 21.46
N LEU A 428 -38.64 -17.79 22.04
CA LEU A 428 -38.12 -17.55 23.38
C LEU A 428 -37.46 -16.18 23.50
N TYR A 429 -36.56 -15.81 22.55
CA TYR A 429 -35.91 -14.51 22.54
C TYR A 429 -36.91 -13.36 22.42
N LYS A 430 -37.94 -13.52 21.59
CA LYS A 430 -39.03 -12.55 21.44
C LYS A 430 -39.82 -12.38 22.75
N GLN A 431 -40.19 -13.46 23.42
CA GLN A 431 -40.88 -13.44 24.69
C GLN A 431 -40.05 -12.77 25.79
N ALA A 432 -38.78 -13.12 25.86
CA ALA A 432 -37.81 -12.59 26.81
C ALA A 432 -37.42 -11.11 26.56
N GLY A 433 -37.74 -10.58 25.38
CA GLY A 433 -37.31 -9.23 24.96
C GLY A 433 -35.77 -9.14 24.75
N VAL A 434 -35.15 -10.23 24.31
CA VAL A 434 -33.72 -10.34 24.06
C VAL A 434 -33.46 -10.27 22.56
N ASN A 435 -32.47 -9.47 22.17
CA ASN A 435 -32.04 -9.42 20.77
C ASN A 435 -30.88 -10.41 20.56
N PRO A 436 -31.04 -11.50 19.79
CA PRO A 436 -29.97 -12.46 19.55
C PRO A 436 -28.79 -11.85 18.76
N MET A 437 -29.05 -10.80 17.98
CA MET A 437 -28.00 -10.07 17.26
C MET A 437 -27.22 -9.10 18.16
N GLY A 438 -27.67 -8.86 19.39
CA GLY A 438 -27.02 -7.93 20.31
C GLY A 438 -25.57 -8.29 20.63
N GLY A 439 -25.25 -9.59 20.64
CA GLY A 439 -23.90 -10.11 20.91
C GLY A 439 -22.88 -9.83 19.81
N CYS A 440 -23.29 -9.71 18.54
CA CYS A 440 -22.39 -9.47 17.43
C CYS A 440 -22.22 -7.97 17.07
N ILE A 441 -23.01 -7.07 17.68
CA ILE A 441 -22.94 -5.62 17.41
C ILE A 441 -21.53 -5.05 17.58
N PRO A 442 -20.73 -5.36 18.62
CA PRO A 442 -19.35 -4.84 18.72
C PRO A 442 -18.48 -5.28 17.57
N MET A 443 -18.61 -6.52 17.12
CA MET A 443 -17.83 -7.04 15.98
C MET A 443 -18.15 -6.25 14.70
N VAL A 444 -19.43 -6.07 14.39
CA VAL A 444 -19.89 -5.33 13.21
C VAL A 444 -19.45 -3.87 13.27
N LEU A 445 -19.52 -3.24 14.44
CA LEU A 445 -19.10 -1.85 14.63
C LEU A 445 -17.58 -1.68 14.58
N GLN A 446 -16.83 -2.67 15.06
CA GLN A 446 -15.37 -2.66 15.06
C GLN A 446 -14.78 -3.00 13.69
N MET A 447 -15.51 -3.72 12.82
CA MET A 447 -15.04 -4.10 11.48
C MET A 447 -14.52 -2.92 10.65
N PRO A 448 -15.21 -1.77 10.53
CA PRO A 448 -14.70 -0.63 9.77
C PRO A 448 -13.33 -0.14 10.28
N PHE A 449 -13.13 -0.09 11.60
CA PHE A 449 -11.83 0.28 12.19
C PHE A 449 -10.76 -0.78 11.95
N MET A 450 -11.12 -2.05 12.06
CA MET A 450 -10.21 -3.17 11.81
C MET A 450 -9.72 -3.14 10.35
N ILE A 451 -10.64 -2.97 9.39
CA ILE A 451 -10.30 -2.87 7.97
C ILE A 451 -9.53 -1.57 7.68
N ALA A 452 -9.92 -0.45 8.31
CA ALA A 452 -9.20 0.81 8.15
C ALA A 452 -7.72 0.67 8.56
N PHE A 453 -7.44 0.00 9.67
CA PHE A 453 -6.08 -0.21 10.16
C PHE A 453 -5.27 -1.19 9.30
N PHE A 454 -5.95 -2.11 8.61
CA PHE A 454 -5.33 -2.97 7.61
C PHE A 454 -4.73 -2.19 6.43
N PHE A 455 -5.28 -1.01 6.13
CA PHE A 455 -4.72 -0.07 5.17
C PHE A 455 -3.75 0.92 5.83
N PHE A 456 -4.00 1.37 7.06
CA PHE A 456 -3.24 2.40 7.73
C PHE A 456 -1.82 1.95 8.08
N PHE A 457 -1.68 0.91 8.93
CA PHE A 457 -0.37 0.51 9.46
C PHE A 457 0.64 0.10 8.39
N PRO A 458 0.28 -0.68 7.35
CA PRO A 458 1.25 -1.03 6.32
C PRO A 458 1.71 0.13 5.43
N ASN A 459 0.97 1.24 5.38
CA ASN A 459 1.31 2.41 4.59
C ASN A 459 1.85 3.59 5.44
N LEU A 460 2.08 3.36 6.73
CA LEU A 460 2.57 4.37 7.65
C LEU A 460 4.11 4.39 7.64
N PHE A 461 4.68 5.40 6.99
CA PHE A 461 6.12 5.58 6.86
C PHE A 461 6.82 5.65 8.23
N GLU A 462 6.18 6.27 9.20
CA GLU A 462 6.69 6.52 10.54
C GLU A 462 7.07 5.25 11.32
N LEU A 463 6.54 4.08 10.92
CA LEU A 463 6.89 2.81 11.54
C LEU A 463 8.13 2.16 10.94
N ARG A 464 8.63 2.68 9.81
CA ARG A 464 9.73 2.09 9.07
C ARG A 464 11.05 2.21 9.84
N GLY A 465 11.69 1.07 10.09
CA GLY A 465 12.94 0.99 10.87
C GLY A 465 12.76 1.18 12.37
N GLU A 466 11.54 1.44 12.86
CA GLU A 466 11.26 1.66 14.27
C GLU A 466 11.12 0.35 15.05
N SER A 467 11.85 0.24 16.15
CA SER A 467 11.88 -0.97 16.97
C SER A 467 10.99 -0.87 18.20
N PHE A 468 10.40 -2.00 18.62
CA PHE A 468 9.67 -2.11 19.86
C PHE A 468 9.72 -3.54 20.41
N LEU A 469 10.08 -3.70 21.69
CA LEU A 469 10.32 -5.00 22.33
C LEU A 469 11.34 -5.83 21.53
N TRP A 470 10.96 -7.02 21.05
CA TRP A 470 11.78 -7.87 20.18
C TRP A 470 11.63 -7.58 18.68
N MET A 471 10.64 -6.77 18.30
CA MET A 471 10.37 -6.38 16.91
C MET A 471 11.41 -5.32 16.53
N LYS A 472 12.28 -5.64 15.56
CA LYS A 472 13.34 -4.74 15.09
C LYS A 472 12.81 -3.63 14.19
N ASP A 473 11.67 -3.89 13.54
CA ASP A 473 11.02 -2.97 12.60
C ASP A 473 9.51 -3.23 12.63
N LEU A 474 8.73 -2.22 13.04
CA LEU A 474 7.29 -2.30 13.15
C LEU A 474 6.57 -2.28 11.80
N SER A 475 7.25 -1.86 10.73
CA SER A 475 6.70 -1.78 9.38
C SER A 475 6.78 -3.09 8.59
N THR A 476 7.52 -4.09 9.09
CA THR A 476 7.66 -5.42 8.49
C THR A 476 7.34 -6.53 9.50
N TYR A 477 7.37 -7.79 9.07
CA TYR A 477 7.11 -8.92 9.96
C TYR A 477 8.30 -9.24 10.87
N ASP A 478 8.01 -9.67 12.11
CA ASP A 478 8.98 -10.10 13.13
C ASP A 478 9.25 -11.61 13.04
N SER A 479 10.11 -12.02 12.12
CA SER A 479 10.45 -13.44 11.94
C SER A 479 11.32 -13.98 13.08
N ILE A 480 10.85 -15.03 13.77
CA ILE A 480 11.65 -15.79 14.75
C ILE A 480 12.24 -17.07 14.17
N ILE A 481 11.58 -17.64 13.16
CA ILE A 481 12.02 -18.86 12.46
C ILE A 481 11.87 -18.60 10.97
N ASN A 482 12.95 -18.85 10.20
CA ASN A 482 12.95 -18.81 8.74
C ASN A 482 13.19 -20.21 8.21
N PHE A 483 12.49 -20.59 7.17
CA PHE A 483 12.59 -21.89 6.49
C PHE A 483 12.36 -21.71 4.98
N PRO A 484 12.70 -22.72 4.16
CA PRO A 484 12.39 -22.66 2.73
C PRO A 484 10.89 -22.45 2.48
N MET A 485 10.56 -21.72 1.42
CA MET A 485 9.17 -21.43 1.04
C MET A 485 8.36 -22.73 0.94
N ILE A 486 7.23 -22.79 1.65
CA ILE A 486 6.25 -23.88 1.54
C ILE A 486 5.25 -23.50 0.43
N PRO A 487 5.26 -24.15 -0.74
CA PRO A 487 4.51 -23.69 -1.93
C PRO A 487 2.99 -23.64 -1.72
N ILE A 488 2.43 -24.56 -0.92
CA ILE A 488 0.97 -24.69 -0.70
C ILE A 488 0.41 -23.49 0.05
N ILE A 489 1.13 -23.03 1.09
CA ILE A 489 0.68 -21.95 1.99
C ILE A 489 1.45 -20.64 1.76
N ASN A 490 2.47 -20.67 0.88
CA ASN A 490 3.30 -19.53 0.50
C ASN A 490 3.92 -18.79 1.70
N ILE A 491 4.45 -19.55 2.68
CA ILE A 491 5.07 -19.05 3.90
C ILE A 491 6.51 -19.56 3.95
N ASN A 492 7.45 -18.70 4.33
CA ASN A 492 8.87 -18.99 4.53
C ASN A 492 9.39 -18.57 5.92
N HIS A 493 8.50 -18.10 6.79
CA HIS A 493 8.83 -17.60 8.13
C HIS A 493 7.64 -17.71 9.07
N ILE A 494 7.91 -17.57 10.36
CA ILE A 494 6.91 -17.47 11.41
C ILE A 494 7.15 -16.19 12.21
N SER A 495 6.12 -15.33 12.29
CA SER A 495 6.09 -14.12 13.09
C SER A 495 5.63 -14.45 14.52
N LEU A 496 6.43 -14.06 15.53
CA LEU A 496 6.08 -14.24 16.93
C LEU A 496 4.86 -13.39 17.31
N MET A 497 4.81 -12.15 16.82
CA MET A 497 3.68 -11.26 17.12
C MET A 497 2.37 -11.81 16.55
N CYS A 498 2.42 -12.42 15.36
CA CYS A 498 1.27 -13.08 14.74
C CYS A 498 0.83 -14.32 15.55
N ILE A 499 1.77 -15.12 16.08
CA ILE A 499 1.45 -16.22 17.02
C ILE A 499 0.72 -15.67 18.26
N LEU A 500 1.28 -14.65 18.92
CA LEU A 500 0.71 -14.07 20.13
C LEU A 500 -0.70 -13.51 19.88
N MET A 501 -0.89 -12.81 18.77
CA MET A 501 -2.21 -12.33 18.32
C MET A 501 -3.19 -13.48 18.12
N THR A 502 -2.77 -14.55 17.45
CA THR A 502 -3.61 -15.73 17.19
C THR A 502 -3.98 -16.44 18.48
N CYS A 503 -3.02 -16.68 19.38
CA CYS A 503 -3.25 -17.26 20.70
C CYS A 503 -4.23 -16.42 21.53
N ALA A 504 -4.04 -15.10 21.58
CA ALA A 504 -4.95 -14.19 22.27
C ALA A 504 -6.37 -14.27 21.70
N THR A 505 -6.49 -14.34 20.37
CA THR A 505 -7.80 -14.46 19.70
C THR A 505 -8.47 -15.81 19.96
N LEU A 506 -7.71 -16.91 19.97
CA LEU A 506 -8.22 -18.25 20.33
C LEU A 506 -8.70 -18.30 21.78
N ILE A 507 -7.92 -17.73 22.73
CA ILE A 507 -8.30 -17.62 24.14
C ILE A 507 -9.58 -16.79 24.29
N SER A 508 -9.65 -15.64 23.61
CA SER A 508 -10.84 -14.78 23.59
C SER A 508 -12.07 -15.52 23.03
N THR A 509 -11.89 -16.28 21.96
CA THR A 509 -12.96 -17.10 21.34
C THR A 509 -13.43 -18.19 22.29
N TRP A 510 -12.49 -18.89 22.93
CA TRP A 510 -12.82 -19.90 23.93
C TRP A 510 -13.66 -19.32 25.08
N TYR A 511 -13.22 -18.19 25.63
CA TYR A 511 -13.93 -17.49 26.70
C TYR A 511 -15.32 -17.02 26.26
N ASN A 512 -15.44 -16.42 25.07
CA ASN A 512 -16.71 -15.97 24.51
C ASN A 512 -17.69 -17.14 24.28
N ASN A 513 -17.21 -18.28 23.78
CA ASN A 513 -18.03 -19.49 23.60
C ASN A 513 -18.51 -20.05 24.94
N MET A 514 -17.65 -19.99 25.97
CA MET A 514 -18.04 -20.42 27.33
C MET A 514 -19.10 -19.49 27.92
N VAL A 515 -18.95 -18.17 27.73
CA VAL A 515 -19.89 -17.17 28.31
C VAL A 515 -21.19 -17.11 27.54
N SER A 516 -21.19 -17.21 26.22
CA SER A 516 -22.40 -17.13 25.39
C SER A 516 -23.19 -18.44 25.34
N GLY A 517 -22.58 -19.55 25.79
CA GLY A 517 -23.19 -20.86 25.66
C GLY A 517 -23.35 -21.34 24.21
N ALA A 518 -22.47 -20.88 23.32
CA ALA A 518 -22.49 -21.26 21.92
C ALA A 518 -22.38 -22.78 21.74
N THR A 519 -23.30 -23.36 20.96
CA THR A 519 -23.37 -24.78 20.66
C THR A 519 -23.36 -25.04 19.16
N GLY A 520 -23.02 -26.27 18.76
CA GLY A 520 -23.05 -26.68 17.35
C GLY A 520 -21.93 -26.06 16.49
N GLN A 521 -22.21 -25.93 15.20
CA GLN A 521 -21.22 -25.50 14.18
C GLN A 521 -20.65 -24.09 14.42
N MET A 522 -21.42 -23.16 14.96
CA MET A 522 -21.00 -21.81 15.26
C MET A 522 -19.80 -21.74 16.22
N LYS A 523 -19.71 -22.70 17.17
CA LYS A 523 -18.58 -22.82 18.08
C LYS A 523 -17.26 -23.09 17.33
N TYR A 524 -17.27 -23.98 16.34
CA TYR A 524 -16.08 -24.39 15.61
C TYR A 524 -15.61 -23.33 14.61
N ILE A 525 -16.53 -22.60 13.98
CA ILE A 525 -16.22 -21.49 13.07
C ILE A 525 -15.38 -20.42 13.80
N GLY A 526 -15.71 -20.12 15.05
CA GLY A 526 -14.96 -19.17 15.88
C GLY A 526 -13.49 -19.54 16.07
N TYR A 527 -13.14 -20.82 16.11
CA TYR A 527 -11.76 -21.27 16.23
C TYR A 527 -11.02 -21.36 14.89
N PHE A 528 -11.76 -21.65 13.81
CA PHE A 528 -11.17 -21.81 12.50
C PHE A 528 -10.72 -20.45 11.89
N MET A 529 -11.51 -19.39 12.10
CA MET A 529 -11.22 -18.06 11.56
C MET A 529 -9.86 -17.49 12.02
N PRO A 530 -9.48 -17.50 13.31
CA PRO A 530 -8.16 -17.04 13.74
C PRO A 530 -7.00 -17.79 13.10
N LEU A 531 -7.17 -19.08 12.80
CA LEU A 531 -6.15 -19.89 12.12
C LEU A 531 -5.96 -19.46 10.67
N ILE A 532 -7.05 -19.13 9.94
CA ILE A 532 -6.95 -18.57 8.60
C ILE A 532 -6.24 -17.20 8.64
N PHE A 533 -6.62 -16.34 9.60
CA PHE A 533 -5.98 -15.05 9.77
C PHE A 533 -4.50 -15.15 10.11
N PHE A 534 -4.06 -16.18 10.82
CA PHE A 534 -2.65 -16.44 11.06
C PHE A 534 -1.87 -16.53 9.74
N PHE A 535 -2.34 -17.33 8.78
CA PHE A 535 -1.66 -17.49 7.49
C PHE A 535 -1.64 -16.20 6.66
N VAL A 536 -2.69 -15.40 6.75
CA VAL A 536 -2.77 -14.11 6.03
C VAL A 536 -1.86 -13.07 6.69
N LEU A 537 -1.93 -12.93 8.02
CA LEU A 537 -1.28 -11.85 8.76
C LEU A 537 0.18 -12.15 9.14
N ASN A 538 0.64 -13.39 8.92
CA ASN A 538 2.01 -13.80 9.25
C ASN A 538 3.08 -12.96 8.54
N SER A 539 2.81 -12.53 7.31
CA SER A 539 3.72 -11.69 6.51
C SER A 539 3.38 -10.18 6.57
N TYR A 540 2.41 -9.81 7.42
CA TYR A 540 2.04 -8.41 7.60
C TYR A 540 2.91 -7.71 8.66
N PRO A 541 2.95 -6.35 8.65
CA PRO A 541 3.73 -5.57 9.61
C PRO A 541 3.48 -5.95 11.06
N ALA A 542 4.56 -6.06 11.82
CA ALA A 542 4.51 -6.39 13.25
C ALA A 542 3.69 -5.36 14.05
N GLY A 543 3.71 -4.09 13.66
CA GLY A 543 2.87 -3.03 14.24
C GLY A 543 1.38 -3.28 14.09
N LEU A 544 0.92 -3.83 12.95
CA LEU A 544 -0.48 -4.22 12.75
C LEU A 544 -0.87 -5.41 13.63
N ASN A 545 -0.02 -6.45 13.66
CA ASN A 545 -0.25 -7.63 14.50
C ASN A 545 -0.26 -7.26 16.00
N TYR A 546 0.60 -6.35 16.40
CA TYR A 546 0.66 -5.78 17.76
C TYR A 546 -0.64 -5.04 18.11
N TYR A 547 -1.14 -4.19 17.22
CA TYR A 547 -2.44 -3.55 17.42
C TYR A 547 -3.57 -4.58 17.61
N TYR A 548 -3.65 -5.62 16.77
CA TYR A 548 -4.69 -6.66 16.91
C TYR A 548 -4.54 -7.46 18.21
N PHE A 549 -3.32 -7.79 18.60
CA PHE A 549 -3.03 -8.41 19.88
C PHE A 549 -3.55 -7.56 21.05
N LEU A 550 -3.14 -6.29 21.12
CA LEU A 550 -3.59 -5.35 22.15
C LEU A 550 -5.10 -5.18 22.14
N SER A 551 -5.68 -5.00 20.96
CA SER A 551 -7.13 -4.82 20.78
C SER A 551 -7.91 -6.02 21.36
N THR A 552 -7.40 -7.24 21.16
CA THR A 552 -7.99 -8.47 21.71
C THR A 552 -7.82 -8.53 23.22
N CYS A 553 -6.62 -8.26 23.73
CA CYS A 553 -6.35 -8.24 25.18
C CYS A 553 -7.22 -7.20 25.92
N PHE A 554 -7.30 -5.97 25.39
CA PHE A 554 -8.17 -4.95 26.00
C PHE A 554 -9.65 -5.31 25.92
N THR A 555 -10.09 -5.92 24.83
CA THR A 555 -11.46 -6.42 24.73
C THR A 555 -11.72 -7.44 25.82
N PHE A 556 -10.80 -8.39 26.04
CA PHE A 556 -10.93 -9.40 27.10
C PHE A 556 -10.99 -8.76 28.51
N VAL A 557 -10.12 -7.78 28.77
CA VAL A 557 -10.11 -7.05 30.04
C VAL A 557 -11.43 -6.29 30.25
N ILE A 558 -11.91 -5.57 29.25
CA ILE A 558 -13.18 -4.85 29.32
C ILE A 558 -14.36 -5.84 29.56
N GLN A 559 -14.36 -6.98 28.88
CA GLN A 559 -15.35 -8.04 29.07
C GLN A 559 -15.37 -8.56 30.50
N PHE A 560 -14.18 -8.80 31.06
CA PHE A 560 -14.04 -9.29 32.43
C PHE A 560 -14.66 -8.30 33.44
N PHE A 561 -14.35 -7.02 33.36
CA PHE A 561 -14.91 -6.00 34.26
C PHE A 561 -16.42 -5.80 34.05
N ILE A 562 -16.90 -5.81 32.80
CA ILE A 562 -18.35 -5.71 32.53
C ILE A 562 -19.06 -6.91 33.14
N ARG A 563 -18.48 -8.11 33.04
CA ARG A 563 -19.09 -9.32 33.61
C ARG A 563 -19.26 -9.24 35.14
N GLN A 564 -18.26 -8.68 35.84
CA GLN A 564 -18.35 -8.47 37.30
C GLN A 564 -19.44 -7.45 37.67
N SER A 565 -19.68 -6.47 36.80
CA SER A 565 -20.69 -5.42 37.02
C SER A 565 -22.12 -5.86 36.69
N ILE A 566 -22.31 -7.01 36.04
CA ILE A 566 -23.61 -7.53 35.62
C ILE A 566 -24.16 -8.49 36.68
N ASN A 567 -25.31 -8.16 37.25
CA ASN A 567 -26.05 -9.02 38.16
C ASN A 567 -27.05 -9.90 37.38
N ASP A 568 -26.78 -11.21 37.34
CA ASP A 568 -27.60 -12.18 36.60
C ASP A 568 -29.03 -12.31 37.17
N GLU A 569 -29.23 -12.14 38.50
CA GLU A 569 -30.57 -12.16 39.12
C GLU A 569 -31.42 -10.97 38.64
N LYS A 570 -30.82 -9.79 38.54
CA LYS A 570 -31.51 -8.60 38.02
C LYS A 570 -31.91 -8.78 36.55
N ILE A 571 -31.02 -9.42 35.76
CA ILE A 571 -31.32 -9.77 34.36
C ILE A 571 -32.44 -10.79 34.28
N HIS A 572 -32.42 -11.83 35.11
CA HIS A 572 -33.48 -12.83 35.19
C HIS A 572 -34.83 -12.18 35.53
N GLY A 573 -34.85 -11.29 36.52
CA GLY A 573 -36.04 -10.52 36.89
C GLY A 573 -36.60 -9.68 35.72
N MET A 574 -35.73 -9.00 34.96
CA MET A 574 -36.14 -8.25 33.78
C MET A 574 -36.70 -9.16 32.67
N ILE A 575 -36.10 -10.33 32.45
CA ILE A 575 -36.58 -11.31 31.46
C ILE A 575 -37.99 -11.82 31.86
N GLN A 576 -38.20 -12.21 33.12
CA GLN A 576 -39.48 -12.67 33.60
C GLN A 576 -40.56 -11.58 33.53
N ALA A 577 -40.21 -10.33 33.85
CA ALA A 577 -41.13 -9.20 33.70
C ALA A 577 -41.52 -8.98 32.22
N ASN A 578 -40.56 -9.14 31.29
CA ASN A 578 -40.84 -9.03 29.86
C ASN A 578 -41.72 -10.15 29.31
N LYS A 579 -41.59 -11.37 29.83
CA LYS A 579 -42.42 -12.51 29.44
C LYS A 579 -43.89 -12.32 29.87
N LYS A 580 -44.12 -11.64 31.01
CA LYS A 580 -45.47 -11.34 31.53
C LYS A 580 -46.18 -10.22 30.76
N LYS A 581 -45.47 -9.43 29.94
CA LYS A 581 -46.09 -8.35 29.15
C LYS A 581 -46.86 -8.90 27.95
N PRO A 582 -48.13 -8.45 27.72
CA PRO A 582 -48.91 -8.89 26.57
C PRO A 582 -48.24 -8.52 25.24
N GLU A 583 -48.37 -9.38 24.24
CA GLU A 583 -47.69 -9.22 22.92
C GLU A 583 -48.08 -7.91 22.20
N THR A 584 -49.26 -7.39 22.42
CA THR A 584 -49.81 -6.16 21.82
C THR A 584 -49.07 -4.88 22.23
N GLY A 585 -48.29 -4.89 23.33
CA GLY A 585 -47.54 -3.76 23.85
C GLY A 585 -46.07 -3.68 23.40
N LYS A 586 -45.57 -4.69 22.68
CA LYS A 586 -44.13 -4.74 22.29
C LYS A 586 -43.88 -4.07 20.95
N LYS A 587 -43.19 -2.92 20.94
CA LYS A 587 -42.73 -2.30 19.70
C LYS A 587 -41.76 -3.23 18.98
N LYS A 588 -42.17 -3.76 17.81
CA LYS A 588 -41.30 -4.56 16.95
C LYS A 588 -40.24 -3.69 16.34
N SER A 589 -38.98 -4.10 16.41
CA SER A 589 -37.90 -3.42 15.65
C SER A 589 -38.10 -3.62 14.13
N SER A 590 -37.61 -2.70 13.31
CA SER A 590 -37.70 -2.83 11.83
C SER A 590 -37.03 -4.11 11.32
N PHE A 591 -35.98 -4.56 12.00
CA PHE A 591 -35.31 -5.84 11.71
C PHE A 591 -36.17 -7.04 12.03
N GLN A 592 -36.85 -7.05 13.18
CA GLN A 592 -37.80 -8.13 13.55
C GLN A 592 -38.94 -8.25 12.54
N LYS A 593 -39.47 -7.14 12.05
CA LYS A 593 -40.47 -7.14 10.99
C LYS A 593 -39.96 -7.81 9.71
N ARG A 594 -38.77 -7.39 9.23
CA ARG A 594 -38.17 -7.98 8.03
C ARG A 594 -37.87 -9.48 8.16
N MET A 595 -37.42 -9.93 9.35
CA MET A 595 -37.17 -11.34 9.63
C MET A 595 -38.48 -12.16 9.63
N GLU A 596 -39.54 -11.63 10.25
CA GLU A 596 -40.88 -12.26 10.22
C GLU A 596 -41.43 -12.36 8.79
N ASP A 597 -41.27 -11.30 8.00
CA ASP A 597 -41.71 -11.30 6.60
C ASP A 597 -40.91 -12.30 5.74
N TYR A 598 -39.61 -12.40 5.95
CA TYR A 598 -38.75 -13.38 5.27
C TYR A 598 -39.14 -14.82 5.65
N MET A 599 -39.37 -15.11 6.93
CA MET A 599 -39.83 -16.44 7.38
C MET A 599 -41.23 -16.79 6.86
N ARG A 600 -42.13 -15.81 6.78
CA ARG A 600 -43.45 -16.00 6.16
C ARG A 600 -43.38 -16.34 4.68
N GLN A 601 -42.44 -15.70 3.95
CA GLN A 601 -42.19 -16.01 2.55
C GLN A 601 -41.67 -17.43 2.38
N GLN A 602 -40.72 -17.87 3.20
CA GLN A 602 -40.20 -19.24 3.14
C GLN A 602 -41.26 -20.31 3.48
N GLN A 603 -42.14 -20.04 4.46
CA GLN A 603 -43.23 -20.95 4.78
C GLN A 603 -44.25 -21.08 3.64
N LYS A 604 -44.45 -20.02 2.84
CA LYS A 604 -45.30 -20.06 1.64
C LYS A 604 -44.65 -20.84 0.50
N THR A 605 -43.31 -20.80 0.40
CA THR A 605 -42.56 -21.50 -0.66
C THR A 605 -42.46 -23.02 -0.36
N ASN A 606 -42.39 -23.41 0.92
CA ASN A 606 -42.33 -24.81 1.33
C ASN A 606 -43.72 -25.51 1.41
N LYS A 607 -44.84 -24.77 1.20
CA LYS A 607 -46.20 -25.32 1.10
C LYS A 607 -46.69 -25.48 -0.35
N LYS A 608 -45.87 -25.09 -1.33
CA LYS A 608 -46.00 -25.43 -2.73
C LYS A 608 -45.04 -26.55 -3.10
#